data_01972dc6fc6b5ea4b4cb1550e10849e7
#
_entry.id   01972dc6fc6b5ea4b4cb1550e10849e7
#
_cell.length_a   1.000
_cell.length_b   1.000
_cell.length_c   1.000
_cell.angle_alpha   90.00
_cell.angle_beta   90.00
_cell.angle_gamma   90.00
#
_symmetry.space_group_name_H-M   'P 1'
#
loop_
_entity.id
_entity.type
_entity.pdbx_description
1 polymer ?
#
loop_
_entity_poly.entity_id
_entity_poly.type
_entity_poly.pdbx_seq_one_letter_code
_entity_poly.pdbx_strand_id
1 'polypeptide(L)'
;SIKALLERRIDGIIFIGDNSDIPLIQSIAAQSIPIVTGDRKVGNIPSVTFNNKETVQEMVDSLYKSGCRKFMYVGETPTGQSNLLNRYNGYTDALKKYSDTTSVIFLEESLHGDKLKTARRLFTKKIITSLPDVIITSNDLIAQGIISAAHENGINIPNDMQITGFDDSLSSAYFIPSVTTVSQNIDELAKRCFSMLMNLINKKSAVSSIIEQNIISRSSAKINI
;
A
#
# COMPACT_ATOMS: atom_id res chain seq x y z
N SER A 1 -16.95 1.36 -21.08
CA SER A 1 -15.62 1.94 -21.45
C SER A 1 -15.65 3.45 -21.22
N ILE A 2 -14.49 4.07 -21.03
CA ILE A 2 -14.36 5.54 -20.85
C ILE A 2 -14.92 6.29 -22.05
N LYS A 3 -14.75 5.78 -23.28
CA LYS A 3 -15.38 6.37 -24.48
C LYS A 3 -16.89 6.55 -24.33
N ALA A 4 -17.60 5.55 -23.83
CA ALA A 4 -19.04 5.63 -23.62
C ALA A 4 -19.44 6.67 -22.54
N LEU A 5 -18.57 6.94 -21.56
CA LEU A 5 -18.79 8.02 -20.59
C LEU A 5 -18.61 9.39 -21.25
N LEU A 6 -17.58 9.56 -22.07
CA LEU A 6 -17.33 10.83 -22.79
C LEU A 6 -18.45 11.16 -23.77
N GLU A 7 -19.01 10.17 -24.47
CA GLU A 7 -20.17 10.32 -25.35
C GLU A 7 -21.42 10.78 -24.60
N ARG A 8 -21.52 10.49 -23.30
CA ARG A 8 -22.65 10.89 -22.43
C ARG A 8 -22.52 12.30 -21.83
N ARG A 9 -21.54 13.10 -22.26
CA ARG A 9 -21.32 14.49 -21.80
C ARG A 9 -21.23 14.58 -20.27
N ILE A 10 -20.35 13.79 -19.67
CA ILE A 10 -20.08 13.85 -18.23
C ILE A 10 -19.42 15.17 -17.85
N ASP A 11 -19.70 15.69 -16.66
CA ASP A 11 -19.16 16.96 -16.16
C ASP A 11 -17.74 16.86 -15.62
N GLY A 12 -17.29 15.65 -15.25
CA GLY A 12 -15.94 15.42 -14.76
C GLY A 12 -15.68 13.97 -14.35
N ILE A 13 -14.44 13.64 -14.04
CA ILE A 13 -14.00 12.27 -13.72
C ILE A 13 -13.09 12.26 -12.50
N ILE A 14 -13.30 11.30 -11.61
CA ILE A 14 -12.32 10.92 -10.57
C ILE A 14 -11.73 9.57 -10.95
N PHE A 15 -10.38 9.52 -11.09
CA PHE A 15 -9.64 8.27 -11.24
C PHE A 15 -9.03 7.89 -9.90
N ILE A 16 -9.25 6.66 -9.42
CA ILE A 16 -8.73 6.18 -8.15
C ILE A 16 -7.88 4.93 -8.37
N GLY A 17 -6.72 4.88 -7.70
CA GLY A 17 -5.84 3.72 -7.65
C GLY A 17 -4.73 3.71 -8.68
N ASP A 18 -3.81 2.76 -8.51
CA ASP A 18 -2.55 2.65 -9.28
C ASP A 18 -2.71 2.06 -10.69
N ASN A 19 -3.78 1.32 -10.95
CA ASN A 19 -3.98 0.59 -12.22
C ASN A 19 -4.56 1.47 -13.35
N SER A 20 -4.61 2.77 -13.15
CA SER A 20 -5.16 3.69 -14.15
C SER A 20 -4.17 3.92 -15.30
N ASP A 21 -4.64 3.88 -16.54
CA ASP A 21 -3.88 4.20 -17.74
C ASP A 21 -3.51 5.69 -17.78
N ILE A 22 -2.24 6.01 -17.47
CA ILE A 22 -1.75 7.40 -17.42
C ILE A 22 -1.91 8.12 -18.77
N PRO A 23 -1.50 7.54 -19.93
CA PRO A 23 -1.73 8.15 -21.24
C PRO A 23 -3.19 8.50 -21.48
N LEU A 24 -4.12 7.62 -21.09
CA LEU A 24 -5.55 7.85 -21.22
C LEU A 24 -6.01 9.02 -20.35
N ILE A 25 -5.59 9.07 -19.06
CA ILE A 25 -5.94 10.17 -18.16
C ILE A 25 -5.44 11.51 -18.73
N GLN A 26 -4.21 11.55 -19.22
CA GLN A 26 -3.63 12.75 -19.84
C GLN A 26 -4.35 13.17 -21.12
N SER A 27 -4.76 12.20 -21.94
CA SER A 27 -5.52 12.48 -23.17
C SER A 27 -6.90 13.08 -22.90
N ILE A 28 -7.57 12.67 -21.81
CA ILE A 28 -8.85 13.21 -21.38
C ILE A 28 -8.67 14.61 -20.77
N ALA A 29 -7.62 14.80 -19.96
CA ALA A 29 -7.29 16.12 -19.41
C ALA A 29 -7.06 17.17 -20.50
N ALA A 30 -6.47 16.78 -21.62
CA ALA A 30 -6.27 17.65 -22.78
C ALA A 30 -7.59 18.12 -23.46
N GLN A 31 -8.72 17.45 -23.19
CA GLN A 31 -10.04 17.80 -23.69
C GLN A 31 -10.81 18.79 -22.79
N SER A 32 -10.11 19.40 -21.82
CA SER A 32 -10.69 20.35 -20.86
C SER A 32 -11.81 19.78 -19.97
N ILE A 33 -11.89 18.45 -19.82
CA ILE A 33 -12.80 17.79 -18.90
C ILE A 33 -12.18 17.86 -17.50
N PRO A 34 -12.92 18.32 -16.47
CA PRO A 34 -12.46 18.32 -15.09
C PRO A 34 -12.03 16.92 -14.62
N ILE A 35 -10.79 16.77 -14.17
CA ILE A 35 -10.25 15.49 -13.68
C ILE A 35 -9.60 15.69 -12.33
N VAL A 36 -9.80 14.74 -11.45
CA VAL A 36 -9.07 14.58 -10.18
C VAL A 36 -8.56 13.14 -10.11
N THR A 37 -7.35 12.97 -9.56
CA THR A 37 -6.83 11.62 -9.27
C THR A 37 -6.77 11.39 -7.75
N GLY A 38 -7.25 10.22 -7.33
CA GLY A 38 -7.19 9.74 -5.95
C GLY A 38 -6.18 8.61 -5.83
N ASP A 39 -5.39 8.65 -4.74
CA ASP A 39 -4.36 7.67 -4.43
C ASP A 39 -3.24 7.56 -5.50
N ARG A 40 -3.13 8.58 -6.36
CA ARG A 40 -2.09 8.66 -7.39
C ARG A 40 -1.88 10.09 -7.87
N LYS A 41 -0.63 10.44 -8.16
CA LYS A 41 -0.28 11.70 -8.82
C LYS A 41 -0.04 11.46 -10.32
N VAL A 42 -0.69 12.25 -11.18
CA VAL A 42 -0.52 12.21 -12.64
C VAL A 42 -0.22 13.61 -13.16
N GLY A 43 1.04 13.89 -13.43
CA GLY A 43 1.50 15.20 -13.91
C GLY A 43 0.99 16.35 -13.03
N ASN A 44 0.34 17.34 -13.65
CA ASN A 44 -0.23 18.51 -12.99
C ASN A 44 -1.71 18.37 -12.67
N ILE A 45 -2.31 17.18 -12.84
CA ILE A 45 -3.71 16.95 -12.51
C ILE A 45 -3.88 17.04 -11.00
N PRO A 46 -4.88 17.79 -10.48
CA PRO A 46 -5.17 17.86 -9.07
C PRO A 46 -5.38 16.46 -8.47
N SER A 47 -4.71 16.20 -7.35
CA SER A 47 -4.68 14.86 -6.77
C SER A 47 -4.80 14.86 -5.25
N VAL A 48 -5.41 13.82 -4.71
CA VAL A 48 -5.38 13.50 -3.28
C VAL A 48 -4.60 12.21 -3.12
N THR A 49 -3.51 12.23 -2.36
CA THR A 49 -2.63 11.06 -2.17
C THR A 49 -2.42 10.79 -0.69
N PHE A 50 -1.74 9.69 -0.37
CA PHE A 50 -1.33 9.34 0.98
C PHE A 50 0.18 9.50 1.17
N ASN A 51 0.62 9.67 2.43
CA ASN A 51 2.03 9.74 2.83
C ASN A 51 2.66 8.33 2.97
N ASN A 52 2.48 7.47 1.97
CA ASN A 52 2.88 6.06 1.99
C ASN A 52 4.33 5.83 2.43
N LYS A 53 5.26 6.68 1.96
CA LYS A 53 6.70 6.53 2.23
C LYS A 53 7.01 6.81 3.69
N GLU A 54 6.54 7.92 4.20
CA GLU A 54 6.76 8.40 5.57
C GLU A 54 6.17 7.43 6.58
N THR A 55 4.97 6.93 6.33
CA THR A 55 4.28 5.98 7.22
C THR A 55 5.02 4.62 7.28
N VAL A 56 5.54 4.13 6.15
CA VAL A 56 6.36 2.89 6.18
C VAL A 56 7.68 3.14 6.89
N GLN A 57 8.30 4.32 6.76
CA GLN A 57 9.49 4.67 7.53
C GLN A 57 9.23 4.65 9.03
N GLU A 58 8.12 5.25 9.48
CA GLU A 58 7.70 5.24 10.87
C GLU A 58 7.47 3.81 11.39
N MET A 59 6.83 2.94 10.60
CA MET A 59 6.63 1.54 10.93
C MET A 59 7.96 0.81 11.11
N VAL A 60 8.92 0.98 10.19
CA VAL A 60 10.27 0.39 10.29
C VAL A 60 10.99 0.91 11.53
N ASP A 61 10.97 2.22 11.77
CA ASP A 61 11.62 2.85 12.92
C ASP A 61 11.04 2.32 14.26
N SER A 62 9.73 2.10 14.33
CA SER A 62 9.06 1.53 15.50
C SER A 62 9.43 0.06 15.74
N LEU A 63 9.46 -0.75 14.68
CA LEU A 63 9.89 -2.15 14.75
C LEU A 63 11.37 -2.29 15.14
N TYR A 64 12.23 -1.42 14.64
CA TYR A 64 13.62 -1.38 15.04
C TYR A 64 13.79 -1.05 16.53
N LYS A 65 13.04 -0.06 17.03
CA LYS A 65 13.01 0.30 18.46
C LYS A 65 12.48 -0.84 19.34
N SER A 66 11.57 -1.67 18.82
CA SER A 66 11.05 -2.85 19.53
C SER A 66 12.02 -4.04 19.54
N GLY A 67 13.18 -3.94 18.87
CA GLY A 67 14.25 -4.93 18.90
C GLY A 67 14.45 -5.74 17.62
N CYS A 68 13.65 -5.53 16.56
CA CYS A 68 13.87 -6.19 15.27
C CYS A 68 15.19 -5.73 14.63
N ARG A 69 15.93 -6.68 14.04
CA ARG A 69 17.22 -6.43 13.36
C ARG A 69 17.26 -7.04 11.95
N LYS A 70 16.62 -8.19 11.75
CA LYS A 70 16.53 -8.87 10.45
C LYS A 70 15.19 -8.53 9.80
N PHE A 71 15.22 -7.62 8.84
CA PHE A 71 14.05 -7.15 8.13
C PHE A 71 13.91 -7.81 6.77
N MET A 72 12.68 -8.14 6.39
CA MET A 72 12.34 -8.59 5.04
C MET A 72 11.13 -7.81 4.51
N TYR A 73 11.25 -7.36 3.25
CA TYR A 73 10.10 -6.82 2.51
C TYR A 73 9.54 -7.87 1.58
N VAL A 74 8.22 -8.04 1.59
CA VAL A 74 7.51 -8.92 0.65
C VAL A 74 6.37 -8.12 -0.01
N GLY A 75 6.42 -7.98 -1.32
CA GLY A 75 5.42 -7.19 -2.04
C GLY A 75 5.36 -7.48 -3.52
N GLU A 76 4.48 -6.78 -4.21
CA GLU A 76 4.47 -6.76 -5.66
C GLU A 76 5.66 -5.95 -6.19
N THR A 77 6.10 -6.26 -7.42
CA THR A 77 7.13 -5.48 -8.10
C THR A 77 6.63 -4.04 -8.34
N PRO A 78 7.31 -3.03 -7.79
CA PRO A 78 6.91 -1.64 -8.02
C PRO A 78 7.12 -1.25 -9.49
N THR A 79 6.11 -0.64 -10.09
CA THR A 79 6.20 -0.13 -11.47
C THR A 79 5.93 1.37 -11.49
N GLY A 80 6.77 2.11 -12.23
CA GLY A 80 6.62 3.55 -12.40
C GLY A 80 6.60 4.34 -11.08
N GLN A 81 5.91 5.47 -11.05
CA GLN A 81 5.65 6.27 -9.83
C GLN A 81 4.36 5.76 -9.16
N SER A 82 4.45 4.70 -8.41
CA SER A 82 3.31 4.04 -7.77
C SER A 82 3.36 4.11 -6.24
N ASN A 83 2.22 3.85 -5.61
CA ASN A 83 2.15 3.70 -4.16
C ASN A 83 3.02 2.54 -3.66
N LEU A 84 3.11 1.46 -4.44
CA LEU A 84 4.00 0.33 -4.16
C LEU A 84 5.46 0.77 -4.11
N LEU A 85 5.88 1.64 -5.06
CA LEU A 85 7.23 2.19 -5.05
C LEU A 85 7.48 3.08 -3.83
N ASN A 86 6.50 3.90 -3.44
CA ASN A 86 6.60 4.74 -2.24
C ASN A 86 6.72 3.89 -0.97
N ARG A 87 5.92 2.83 -0.82
CA ARG A 87 6.01 1.87 0.30
C ARG A 87 7.38 1.20 0.34
N TYR A 88 7.85 0.70 -0.82
CA TYR A 88 9.18 0.08 -0.93
C TYR A 88 10.32 1.06 -0.64
N ASN A 89 10.25 2.29 -1.13
CA ASN A 89 11.24 3.33 -0.82
C ASN A 89 11.22 3.71 0.66
N GLY A 90 10.04 3.75 1.30
CA GLY A 90 9.92 3.95 2.74
C GLY A 90 10.69 2.90 3.52
N TYR A 91 10.51 1.63 3.17
CA TYR A 91 11.24 0.51 3.75
C TYR A 91 12.76 0.63 3.56
N THR A 92 13.21 0.80 2.33
CA THR A 92 14.65 0.85 2.02
C THR A 92 15.35 2.06 2.62
N ASP A 93 14.71 3.23 2.58
CA ASP A 93 15.30 4.46 3.11
C ASP A 93 15.37 4.46 4.64
N ALA A 94 14.38 3.86 5.33
CA ALA A 94 14.44 3.70 6.78
C ALA A 94 15.60 2.78 7.19
N LEU A 95 15.78 1.65 6.52
CA LEU A 95 16.82 0.69 6.89
C LEU A 95 18.25 1.17 6.59
N LYS A 96 18.45 2.07 5.66
CA LYS A 96 19.77 2.73 5.45
C LYS A 96 20.31 3.40 6.71
N LYS A 97 19.43 3.83 7.63
CA LYS A 97 19.83 4.45 8.91
C LYS A 97 20.47 3.45 9.88
N TYR A 98 20.11 2.18 9.75
CA TYR A 98 20.41 1.16 10.76
C TYR A 98 21.51 0.19 10.37
N SER A 99 21.92 0.16 9.09
CA SER A 99 22.96 -0.74 8.55
C SER A 99 22.71 -2.23 8.85
N ASP A 100 21.45 -2.62 9.04
CA ASP A 100 21.06 -3.98 9.42
C ASP A 100 20.83 -4.89 8.22
N THR A 101 20.71 -6.20 8.49
CA THR A 101 20.43 -7.19 7.46
C THR A 101 19.01 -6.99 6.91
N THR A 102 18.93 -6.74 5.62
CA THR A 102 17.67 -6.58 4.91
C THR A 102 17.60 -7.51 3.71
N SER A 103 16.41 -8.01 3.43
CA SER A 103 16.10 -8.76 2.23
C SER A 103 14.80 -8.29 1.60
N VAL A 104 14.69 -8.50 0.29
CA VAL A 104 13.53 -8.10 -0.49
C VAL A 104 13.10 -9.25 -1.37
N ILE A 105 11.83 -9.58 -1.34
CA ILE A 105 11.24 -10.56 -2.25
C ILE A 105 10.02 -9.95 -2.92
N PHE A 106 10.04 -9.88 -4.24
CA PHE A 106 8.87 -9.52 -5.02
C PHE A 106 8.09 -10.76 -5.44
N LEU A 107 6.76 -10.65 -5.38
CA LEU A 107 5.87 -11.68 -5.89
C LEU A 107 5.99 -11.75 -7.41
N GLU A 108 6.03 -12.97 -7.95
CA GLU A 108 6.07 -13.19 -9.39
C GLU A 108 4.76 -12.73 -10.04
N GLU A 109 4.83 -11.92 -11.10
CA GLU A 109 3.67 -11.37 -11.81
C GLU A 109 2.79 -12.43 -12.50
N SER A 110 3.34 -13.63 -12.75
CA SER A 110 2.67 -14.72 -13.47
C SER A 110 1.43 -15.28 -12.76
N LEU A 111 1.18 -14.88 -11.51
CA LEU A 111 0.05 -15.35 -10.72
C LEU A 111 -1.00 -14.22 -10.55
N HIS A 112 -1.49 -13.73 -11.68
CA HIS A 112 -2.58 -12.76 -11.68
C HIS A 112 -3.75 -13.25 -10.81
N GLY A 113 -4.03 -12.54 -9.73
CA GLY A 113 -5.27 -12.58 -8.99
C GLY A 113 -5.24 -13.11 -7.57
N ASP A 114 -4.30 -13.98 -7.16
CA ASP A 114 -4.34 -14.53 -5.80
C ASP A 114 -3.06 -14.26 -5.00
N LYS A 115 -2.94 -13.03 -4.51
CA LYS A 115 -1.81 -12.58 -3.68
C LYS A 115 -1.64 -13.44 -2.43
N LEU A 116 -2.75 -13.85 -1.82
CA LEU A 116 -2.74 -14.68 -0.62
C LEU A 116 -2.10 -16.04 -0.90
N LYS A 117 -2.54 -16.77 -1.93
CA LYS A 117 -1.96 -18.06 -2.30
C LYS A 117 -0.50 -17.94 -2.71
N THR A 118 -0.16 -16.89 -3.45
CA THR A 118 1.22 -16.65 -3.87
C THR A 118 2.13 -16.42 -2.67
N ALA A 119 1.70 -15.62 -1.71
CA ALA A 119 2.44 -15.35 -0.48
C ALA A 119 2.61 -16.61 0.39
N ARG A 120 1.56 -17.44 0.51
CA ARG A 120 1.65 -18.75 1.19
C ARG A 120 2.74 -19.63 0.57
N ARG A 121 2.71 -19.79 -0.76
CA ARG A 121 3.70 -20.60 -1.49
C ARG A 121 5.12 -20.04 -1.35
N LEU A 122 5.27 -18.72 -1.39
CA LEU A 122 6.54 -18.05 -1.21
C LEU A 122 7.12 -18.33 0.20
N PHE A 123 6.30 -18.23 1.24
CA PHE A 123 6.71 -18.52 2.59
C PHE A 123 7.25 -19.95 2.72
N THR A 124 6.46 -20.93 2.31
CA THR A 124 6.82 -22.36 2.41
C THR A 124 8.06 -22.72 1.59
N LYS A 125 8.29 -22.06 0.45
CA LYS A 125 9.43 -22.41 -0.43
C LYS A 125 10.71 -21.68 -0.11
N LYS A 126 10.64 -20.44 0.39
CA LYS A 126 11.84 -19.57 0.51
C LYS A 126 12.05 -19.00 1.91
N ILE A 127 10.99 -18.53 2.59
CA ILE A 127 11.14 -17.76 3.83
C ILE A 127 11.35 -18.67 5.03
N ILE A 128 10.66 -19.80 5.09
CA ILE A 128 10.70 -20.73 6.22
C ILE A 128 12.10 -21.25 6.55
N THR A 129 13.00 -21.31 5.57
CA THR A 129 14.36 -21.80 5.76
C THR A 129 15.27 -20.82 6.49
N SER A 130 14.91 -19.54 6.54
CA SER A 130 15.67 -18.47 7.23
C SER A 130 14.72 -17.36 7.61
N LEU A 131 14.11 -17.47 8.81
CA LEU A 131 13.14 -16.51 9.29
C LEU A 131 13.80 -15.17 9.61
N PRO A 132 13.22 -14.04 9.14
CA PRO A 132 13.57 -12.71 9.62
C PRO A 132 12.92 -12.45 10.99
N ASP A 133 13.33 -11.38 11.69
CA ASP A 133 12.63 -10.92 12.89
C ASP A 133 11.27 -10.32 12.53
N VAL A 134 11.18 -9.66 11.36
CA VAL A 134 9.94 -9.07 10.87
C VAL A 134 9.84 -9.08 9.35
N ILE A 135 8.64 -9.36 8.85
CA ILE A 135 8.26 -9.18 7.45
C ILE A 135 7.34 -7.95 7.34
N ILE A 136 7.72 -7.00 6.50
CA ILE A 136 6.88 -5.88 6.10
C ILE A 136 6.32 -6.18 4.73
N THR A 137 4.98 -6.22 4.61
CA THR A 137 4.34 -6.55 3.34
C THR A 137 3.73 -5.32 2.67
N SER A 138 3.61 -5.37 1.34
CA SER A 138 3.03 -4.28 0.57
C SER A 138 1.52 -4.13 0.77
N ASN A 139 0.83 -5.19 1.23
CA ASN A 139 -0.60 -5.18 1.56
C ASN A 139 -1.00 -6.32 2.51
N ASP A 140 -2.21 -6.23 3.05
CA ASP A 140 -2.73 -7.18 4.03
C ASP A 140 -2.95 -8.60 3.49
N LEU A 141 -3.32 -8.76 2.22
CA LEU A 141 -3.51 -10.10 1.64
C LEU A 141 -2.21 -10.91 1.61
N ILE A 142 -1.09 -10.23 1.36
CA ILE A 142 0.24 -10.86 1.43
C ILE A 142 0.56 -11.25 2.88
N ALA A 143 0.32 -10.36 3.84
CA ALA A 143 0.52 -10.65 5.26
C ALA A 143 -0.31 -11.86 5.70
N GLN A 144 -1.59 -11.89 5.38
CA GLN A 144 -2.52 -12.99 5.71
C GLN A 144 -2.06 -14.32 5.09
N GLY A 145 -1.58 -14.29 3.85
CA GLY A 145 -1.03 -15.48 3.19
C GLY A 145 0.18 -16.05 3.92
N ILE A 146 1.11 -15.18 4.34
CA ILE A 146 2.29 -15.59 5.10
C ILE A 146 1.90 -16.09 6.49
N ILE A 147 1.01 -15.39 7.21
CA ILE A 147 0.50 -15.81 8.53
C ILE A 147 -0.12 -17.21 8.46
N SER A 148 -0.97 -17.45 7.46
CA SER A 148 -1.60 -18.75 7.28
C SER A 148 -0.56 -19.86 7.06
N ALA A 149 0.44 -19.63 6.22
CA ALA A 149 1.51 -20.61 5.98
C ALA A 149 2.43 -20.80 7.18
N ALA A 150 2.75 -19.74 7.92
CA ALA A 150 3.52 -19.79 9.14
C ALA A 150 2.83 -20.67 10.20
N HIS A 151 1.52 -20.45 10.43
CA HIS A 151 0.73 -21.25 11.35
C HIS A 151 0.72 -22.75 10.99
N GLU A 152 0.55 -23.10 9.70
CA GLU A 152 0.58 -24.50 9.24
C GLU A 152 1.95 -25.18 9.46
N ASN A 153 3.01 -24.40 9.55
CA ASN A 153 4.38 -24.89 9.78
C ASN A 153 4.85 -24.70 11.23
N GLY A 154 3.93 -24.40 12.16
CA GLY A 154 4.24 -24.27 13.59
C GLY A 154 5.03 -23.03 13.99
N ILE A 155 5.09 -22.02 13.12
CA ILE A 155 5.75 -20.73 13.40
C ILE A 155 4.79 -19.81 14.13
N ASN A 156 5.21 -19.33 15.30
CA ASN A 156 4.43 -18.48 16.19
C ASN A 156 4.61 -16.99 15.83
N ILE A 157 3.54 -16.33 15.42
CA ILE A 157 3.51 -14.88 15.20
C ILE A 157 2.78 -14.24 16.39
N PRO A 158 3.37 -13.25 17.05
CA PRO A 158 4.57 -12.47 16.71
C PRO A 158 5.87 -12.95 17.38
N ASN A 159 5.93 -14.13 18.03
CA ASN A 159 7.04 -14.50 18.91
C ASN A 159 8.29 -14.99 18.14
N ASP A 160 8.10 -15.85 17.13
CA ASP A 160 9.21 -16.36 16.31
C ASP A 160 9.53 -15.42 15.15
N MET A 161 8.51 -14.69 14.65
CA MET A 161 8.62 -13.73 13.58
C MET A 161 7.43 -12.76 13.66
N GLN A 162 7.66 -11.49 13.44
CA GLN A 162 6.62 -10.46 13.35
C GLN A 162 6.21 -10.24 11.91
N ILE A 163 4.98 -9.71 11.70
CA ILE A 163 4.50 -9.38 10.36
C ILE A 163 3.62 -8.12 10.37
N THR A 164 3.81 -7.27 9.36
CA THR A 164 2.93 -6.11 9.16
C THR A 164 2.33 -6.12 7.76
N GLY A 165 1.09 -5.65 7.67
CA GLY A 165 0.36 -5.43 6.43
C GLY A 165 0.32 -3.96 6.01
N PHE A 166 -0.53 -3.69 5.02
CA PHE A 166 -0.92 -2.38 4.54
C PHE A 166 -2.33 -2.46 3.96
N ASP A 167 -3.16 -1.42 4.10
CA ASP A 167 -4.53 -1.17 3.61
C ASP A 167 -5.61 -1.22 4.70
N ASP A 168 -5.37 -1.85 5.86
CA ASP A 168 -6.36 -2.06 6.94
C ASP A 168 -7.65 -2.72 6.42
N SER A 169 -7.49 -3.79 5.66
CA SER A 169 -8.62 -4.54 5.13
C SER A 169 -9.47 -5.12 6.29
N LEU A 170 -10.76 -5.21 6.08
CA LEU A 170 -11.70 -5.72 7.11
C LEU A 170 -11.27 -7.07 7.68
N SER A 171 -10.76 -7.97 6.85
CA SER A 171 -10.27 -9.28 7.27
C SER A 171 -9.07 -9.21 8.22
N SER A 172 -8.26 -8.16 8.15
CA SER A 172 -7.04 -8.01 8.97
C SER A 172 -7.31 -7.91 10.46
N ALA A 173 -8.44 -7.31 10.84
CA ALA A 173 -8.86 -7.22 12.24
C ALA A 173 -9.31 -8.56 12.82
N TYR A 174 -9.83 -9.46 11.98
CA TYR A 174 -10.40 -10.76 12.39
C TYR A 174 -9.48 -11.95 12.10
N PHE A 175 -8.34 -11.73 11.46
CA PHE A 175 -7.35 -12.77 11.22
C PHE A 175 -6.67 -13.19 12.53
N ILE A 176 -6.09 -14.38 12.61
CA ILE A 176 -5.43 -14.89 13.83
C ILE A 176 -3.97 -15.24 13.49
N PRO A 177 -3.00 -14.48 14.05
CA PRO A 177 -3.15 -13.22 14.80
C PRO A 177 -3.69 -12.07 13.93
N SER A 178 -4.38 -11.10 14.55
CA SER A 178 -4.88 -9.91 13.86
C SER A 178 -3.71 -9.07 13.33
N VAL A 179 -3.83 -8.56 12.09
CA VAL A 179 -2.72 -7.97 11.35
C VAL A 179 -2.49 -6.52 11.77
N THR A 180 -1.28 -6.23 12.27
CA THR A 180 -0.74 -4.87 12.40
C THR A 180 -0.55 -4.29 11.00
N THR A 181 -1.13 -3.13 10.70
CA THR A 181 -1.24 -2.63 9.34
C THR A 181 -1.25 -1.11 9.30
N VAL A 182 -1.24 -0.53 8.10
CA VAL A 182 -1.46 0.90 7.87
C VAL A 182 -2.88 1.11 7.36
N SER A 183 -3.62 1.99 8.02
CA SER A 183 -4.97 2.35 7.59
C SER A 183 -4.94 3.45 6.53
N GLN A 184 -5.68 3.21 5.45
CA GLN A 184 -5.96 4.21 4.42
C GLN A 184 -7.35 4.80 4.69
N ASN A 185 -7.43 6.10 4.99
CA ASN A 185 -8.70 6.78 5.18
C ASN A 185 -9.40 7.02 3.82
N ILE A 186 -10.03 5.97 3.30
CA ILE A 186 -10.71 6.00 1.98
C ILE A 186 -11.90 6.95 1.97
N ASP A 187 -12.60 7.10 3.09
CA ASP A 187 -13.72 8.05 3.20
C ASP A 187 -13.23 9.49 3.03
N GLU A 188 -12.12 9.84 3.65
CA GLU A 188 -11.52 11.17 3.51
C GLU A 188 -10.97 11.39 2.10
N LEU A 189 -10.35 10.35 1.49
CA LEU A 189 -9.93 10.38 0.09
C LEU A 189 -11.11 10.70 -0.83
N ALA A 190 -12.21 9.97 -0.67
CA ALA A 190 -13.42 10.16 -1.49
C ALA A 190 -14.00 11.56 -1.32
N LYS A 191 -14.14 12.05 -0.08
CA LYS A 191 -14.66 13.40 0.22
C LYS A 191 -13.79 14.49 -0.42
N ARG A 192 -12.46 14.40 -0.27
CA ARG A 192 -11.54 15.40 -0.84
C ARG A 192 -11.54 15.36 -2.35
N CYS A 193 -11.47 14.18 -2.96
CA CYS A 193 -11.55 14.04 -4.43
C CYS A 193 -12.85 14.62 -4.98
N PHE A 194 -13.99 14.31 -4.36
CA PHE A 194 -15.28 14.84 -4.78
C PHE A 194 -15.36 16.36 -4.65
N SER A 195 -14.97 16.92 -3.50
CA SER A 195 -14.94 18.37 -3.29
C SER A 195 -14.06 19.08 -4.31
N MET A 196 -12.88 18.51 -4.59
CA MET A 196 -11.92 19.02 -5.56
C MET A 196 -12.51 19.00 -6.98
N LEU A 197 -13.19 17.91 -7.37
CA LEU A 197 -13.86 17.80 -8.66
C LEU A 197 -14.98 18.84 -8.80
N MET A 198 -15.81 19.00 -7.77
CA MET A 198 -16.88 20.02 -7.75
C MET A 198 -16.35 21.45 -7.89
N ASN A 199 -15.19 21.74 -7.28
CA ASN A 199 -14.52 23.03 -7.49
C ASN A 199 -14.13 23.23 -8.96
N LEU A 200 -13.53 22.22 -9.61
CA LEU A 200 -13.14 22.29 -11.02
C LEU A 200 -14.35 22.46 -11.94
N ILE A 201 -15.43 21.73 -11.71
CA ILE A 201 -16.69 21.86 -12.48
C ILE A 201 -17.24 23.28 -12.35
N ASN A 202 -17.17 23.88 -11.17
CA ASN A 202 -17.61 25.26 -10.90
C ASN A 202 -16.53 26.32 -11.28
N LYS A 203 -15.52 25.93 -12.07
CA LYS A 203 -14.43 26.83 -12.55
C LYS A 203 -13.63 27.49 -11.41
N LYS A 204 -13.56 26.85 -10.26
CA LYS A 204 -12.71 27.24 -9.13
C LYS A 204 -11.37 26.48 -9.19
N SER A 205 -10.38 27.00 -8.49
CA SER A 205 -9.09 26.30 -8.35
C SER A 205 -9.22 25.04 -7.50
N ALA A 206 -8.41 24.03 -7.80
CA ALA A 206 -8.24 22.84 -6.98
C ALA A 206 -6.76 22.62 -6.71
N VAL A 207 -6.41 22.40 -5.44
CA VAL A 207 -5.03 22.21 -4.99
C VAL A 207 -4.86 20.78 -4.50
N SER A 208 -3.82 20.09 -4.98
CA SER A 208 -3.49 18.74 -4.54
C SER A 208 -3.23 18.69 -3.04
N SER A 209 -3.61 17.59 -2.39
CA SER A 209 -3.44 17.39 -0.96
C SER A 209 -2.97 15.97 -0.63
N ILE A 210 -2.35 15.85 0.55
CA ILE A 210 -1.91 14.57 1.10
C ILE A 210 -2.76 14.27 2.33
N ILE A 211 -3.14 13.00 2.50
CA ILE A 211 -3.82 12.47 3.69
C ILE A 211 -2.77 11.71 4.49
N GLU A 212 -2.66 12.02 5.76
CA GLU A 212 -1.82 11.26 6.69
C GLU A 212 -2.47 9.91 6.99
N GLN A 213 -1.65 8.87 7.04
CA GLN A 213 -2.06 7.51 7.36
C GLN A 213 -1.72 7.20 8.81
N ASN A 214 -2.44 6.22 9.38
CA ASN A 214 -2.22 5.75 10.73
C ASN A 214 -1.76 4.29 10.73
N ILE A 215 -0.77 3.99 11.55
CA ILE A 215 -0.39 2.61 11.84
C ILE A 215 -1.37 2.07 12.88
N ILE A 216 -2.00 0.94 12.57
CA ILE A 216 -2.94 0.23 13.45
C ILE A 216 -2.20 -0.94 14.07
N SER A 217 -1.79 -0.78 15.32
CA SER A 217 -1.13 -1.83 16.10
C SER A 217 -2.12 -2.93 16.45
N ARG A 218 -1.78 -4.20 16.13
CA ARG A 218 -2.53 -5.40 16.45
C ARG A 218 -1.59 -6.51 16.92
N SER A 219 -2.06 -7.78 16.87
CA SER A 219 -1.36 -8.91 17.48
C SER A 219 -0.19 -9.46 16.64
N SER A 220 -0.09 -9.15 15.34
CA SER A 220 0.94 -9.74 14.47
C SER A 220 2.31 -9.08 14.55
N ALA A 221 2.42 -7.91 15.18
CA ALA A 221 3.69 -7.23 15.42
C ALA A 221 3.64 -6.39 16.70
N LYS A 222 4.79 -6.26 17.37
CA LYS A 222 4.96 -5.47 18.61
C LYS A 222 5.48 -4.08 18.21
N ILE A 223 4.56 -3.14 18.01
CA ILE A 223 4.88 -1.75 17.68
C ILE A 223 4.54 -0.87 18.87
N ASN A 224 5.49 -0.07 19.30
CA ASN A 224 5.28 0.97 20.31
C ASN A 224 5.09 2.30 19.55
N ILE A 225 3.83 2.71 19.39
CA ILE A 225 3.44 3.98 18.75
C ILE A 225 3.19 5.00 19.86
#